data_abe3536e2ea5b1873bfc1f29e8e7e3e5
#
_entry.id   abe3536e2ea5b1873bfc1f29e8e7e3e5
#
_cell.length_a   1.000
_cell.length_b   1.000
_cell.length_c   1.000
_cell.angle_alpha   90.00
_cell.angle_beta   90.00
_cell.angle_gamma   90.00
#
_symmetry.space_group_name_H-M   'P 1'
#
loop_
_entity.id
_entity.type
_entity.pdbx_description
1 polymer ?
#
loop_
_entity_poly.entity_id
_entity_poly.type
_entity_poly.pdbx_seq_one_letter_code
_entity_poly.pdbx_strand_id
1 'polypeptide(L)'
;MINKNVDISSLKDIFKEYQENYSFVDSDFLKIYSYVTNDKVVAFLLFNVMYEKCEIVDIFVLKEYRNKGIASKRINEIINDYAVDNITLEVSMLNKNAINLYEKLGFKKIAVRKNYYKDSDGILMLKEVRWKLWKIFIY
;
A
#
# COMPACT_ATOMS: atom_id res chain seq x y z
N MET A 1 -15.75 6.38 -1.33
CA MET A 1 -16.18 4.97 -1.27
C MET A 1 -15.08 4.07 -1.82
N ILE A 2 -14.77 3.01 -1.12
CA ILE A 2 -13.77 2.05 -1.59
C ILE A 2 -14.35 1.16 -2.68
N ASN A 3 -13.56 0.92 -3.73
CA ASN A 3 -13.88 -0.02 -4.78
C ASN A 3 -12.80 -1.12 -4.78
N LYS A 4 -13.22 -2.37 -4.66
CA LYS A 4 -12.34 -3.54 -4.63
C LYS A 4 -12.38 -4.35 -5.92
N ASN A 5 -13.37 -4.12 -6.78
CA ASN A 5 -13.48 -4.69 -8.12
C ASN A 5 -13.11 -3.62 -9.15
N VAL A 6 -11.81 -3.33 -9.24
CA VAL A 6 -11.33 -2.19 -10.00
C VAL A 6 -11.00 -2.61 -11.44
N ASP A 7 -11.60 -1.92 -12.40
CA ASP A 7 -11.18 -1.97 -13.78
C ASP A 7 -9.95 -1.09 -13.94
N ILE A 8 -8.84 -1.68 -14.39
CA ILE A 8 -7.56 -0.97 -14.55
C ILE A 8 -7.71 0.27 -15.43
N SER A 9 -8.57 0.21 -16.46
CA SER A 9 -8.80 1.34 -17.34
C SER A 9 -9.34 2.58 -16.60
N SER A 10 -10.05 2.39 -15.48
CA SER A 10 -10.58 3.48 -14.67
C SER A 10 -9.49 4.23 -13.89
N LEU A 11 -8.29 3.66 -13.81
CA LEU A 11 -7.16 4.23 -13.06
C LEU A 11 -6.19 5.03 -13.93
N LYS A 12 -6.46 5.16 -15.23
CA LYS A 12 -5.56 5.84 -16.16
C LYS A 12 -5.15 7.25 -15.69
N ASP A 13 -6.11 8.04 -15.28
CA ASP A 13 -5.85 9.43 -14.93
C ASP A 13 -5.04 9.57 -13.65
N ILE A 14 -5.37 8.76 -12.63
CA ILE A 14 -4.64 8.82 -11.36
C ILE A 14 -3.23 8.22 -11.51
N PHE A 15 -3.04 7.23 -12.35
CA PHE A 15 -1.70 6.70 -12.64
C PHE A 15 -0.80 7.76 -13.24
N LYS A 16 -1.30 8.58 -14.16
CA LYS A 16 -0.55 9.71 -14.73
C LYS A 16 -0.20 10.75 -13.68
N GLU A 17 -1.11 11.05 -12.79
CA GLU A 17 -0.89 11.98 -11.69
C GLU A 17 0.20 11.48 -10.74
N TYR A 18 0.23 10.17 -10.51
CA TYR A 18 1.25 9.54 -9.67
C TYR A 18 2.62 9.57 -10.34
N GLN A 19 2.69 9.14 -11.61
CA GLN A 19 3.93 9.08 -12.38
C GLN A 19 3.61 8.99 -13.87
N GLU A 20 4.20 9.86 -14.69
CA GLU A 20 3.82 10.03 -16.09
C GLU A 20 3.78 8.73 -16.90
N ASN A 21 4.77 7.90 -16.83
CA ASN A 21 4.83 6.63 -17.56
C ASN A 21 4.69 5.43 -16.63
N TYR A 22 3.77 5.53 -15.68
CA TYR A 22 3.59 4.51 -14.68
C TYR A 22 3.16 3.18 -15.29
N SER A 23 3.84 2.12 -14.89
CA SER A 23 3.47 0.75 -15.22
C SER A 23 3.74 -0.16 -14.03
N PHE A 24 3.06 -1.27 -13.99
CA PHE A 24 3.24 -2.28 -12.95
C PHE A 24 3.19 -3.67 -13.58
N VAL A 25 3.75 -4.65 -12.89
CA VAL A 25 3.71 -6.05 -13.32
C VAL A 25 2.41 -6.66 -12.81
N ASP A 26 1.51 -6.99 -13.73
CA ASP A 26 0.27 -7.68 -13.39
C ASP A 26 0.56 -9.15 -13.09
N SER A 27 -0.15 -9.72 -12.12
CA SER A 27 -0.05 -11.12 -11.75
C SER A 27 -1.35 -11.59 -11.11
N ASP A 28 -1.50 -12.91 -10.96
CA ASP A 28 -2.69 -13.49 -10.31
C ASP A 28 -2.77 -13.12 -8.82
N PHE A 29 -1.66 -12.69 -8.22
CA PHE A 29 -1.61 -12.31 -6.81
C PHE A 29 -1.82 -10.81 -6.58
N LEU A 30 -1.81 -10.01 -7.65
CA LEU A 30 -1.96 -8.56 -7.56
C LEU A 30 -3.42 -8.20 -7.29
N LYS A 31 -3.62 -7.37 -6.28
CA LYS A 31 -4.92 -6.82 -5.89
C LYS A 31 -4.87 -5.31 -6.02
N ILE A 32 -6.03 -4.72 -6.28
CA ILE A 32 -6.15 -3.27 -6.44
C ILE A 32 -7.34 -2.79 -5.64
N TYR A 33 -7.10 -1.81 -4.77
CA TYR A 33 -8.17 -1.02 -4.17
C TYR A 33 -8.12 0.39 -4.74
N SER A 34 -9.26 0.98 -4.98
CA SER A 34 -9.36 2.39 -5.31
C SER A 34 -10.36 3.08 -4.37
N TYR A 35 -10.21 4.38 -4.23
CA TYR A 35 -11.16 5.21 -3.50
C TYR A 35 -11.76 6.23 -4.47
N VAL A 36 -13.07 6.24 -4.56
CA VAL A 36 -13.81 7.08 -5.49
C VAL A 36 -14.68 8.06 -4.69
N THR A 37 -14.59 9.33 -5.02
CA THR A 37 -15.47 10.35 -4.49
C THR A 37 -15.80 11.34 -5.61
N ASN A 38 -17.06 11.80 -5.67
CA ASN A 38 -17.57 12.67 -6.74
C ASN A 38 -17.24 12.13 -8.14
N ASP A 39 -17.46 10.83 -8.35
CA ASP A 39 -17.21 10.12 -9.61
C ASP A 39 -15.75 10.17 -10.09
N LYS A 40 -14.82 10.48 -9.19
CA LYS A 40 -13.40 10.56 -9.49
C LYS A 40 -12.61 9.61 -8.60
N VAL A 41 -11.66 8.89 -9.20
CA VAL A 41 -10.69 8.08 -8.44
C VAL A 41 -9.67 9.03 -7.81
N VAL A 42 -9.61 9.05 -6.49
CA VAL A 42 -8.73 9.96 -5.73
C VAL A 42 -7.60 9.24 -5.01
N ALA A 43 -7.61 7.92 -5.01
CA ALA A 43 -6.54 7.12 -4.42
C ALA A 43 -6.54 5.72 -5.01
N PHE A 44 -5.37 5.08 -5.02
CA PHE A 44 -5.26 3.67 -5.33
C PHE A 44 -4.23 3.00 -4.42
N LEU A 45 -4.39 1.70 -4.28
CA LEU A 45 -3.48 0.83 -3.54
C LEU A 45 -3.30 -0.45 -4.33
N LEU A 46 -2.05 -0.72 -4.74
CA LEU A 46 -1.67 -1.98 -5.39
C LEU A 46 -0.92 -2.82 -4.36
N PHE A 47 -1.34 -4.06 -4.21
CA PHE A 47 -0.72 -4.97 -3.25
C PHE A 47 -0.82 -6.41 -3.71
N ASN A 48 0.14 -7.22 -3.30
CA ASN A 48 0.12 -8.65 -3.50
C ASN A 48 -0.25 -9.34 -2.20
N VAL A 49 -1.09 -10.37 -2.30
CA VAL A 49 -1.35 -11.26 -1.16
C VAL A 49 -0.96 -12.67 -1.58
N MET A 50 -0.01 -13.25 -0.85
CA MET A 50 0.41 -14.61 -1.06
C MET A 50 0.48 -15.30 0.30
N TYR A 51 -0.34 -16.34 0.47
CA TYR A 51 -0.54 -17.00 1.75
C TYR A 51 -1.02 -15.96 2.79
N GLU A 52 -0.34 -15.84 3.89
CA GLU A 52 -0.70 -14.91 4.98
C GLU A 52 0.13 -13.63 4.96
N LYS A 53 0.76 -13.32 3.82
CA LYS A 53 1.66 -12.17 3.68
C LYS A 53 1.18 -11.21 2.61
N CYS A 54 1.25 -9.94 2.92
CA CYS A 54 0.92 -8.86 1.99
C CYS A 54 2.15 -8.02 1.71
N GLU A 55 2.33 -7.66 0.44
CA GLU A 55 3.31 -6.68 0.02
C GLU A 55 2.59 -5.52 -0.66
N ILE A 56 2.78 -4.31 -0.17
CA ILE A 56 2.30 -3.12 -0.85
C ILE A 56 3.27 -2.80 -1.98
N VAL A 57 2.75 -2.80 -3.20
CA VAL A 57 3.50 -2.45 -4.40
C VAL A 57 3.56 -0.94 -4.57
N ASP A 58 2.39 -0.30 -4.56
CA ASP A 58 2.27 1.16 -4.65
C ASP A 58 1.01 1.63 -3.94
N ILE A 59 1.10 2.83 -3.38
CA ILE A 59 -0.02 3.53 -2.78
C ILE A 59 0.09 5.00 -3.13
N PHE A 60 -1.02 5.59 -3.55
CA PHE A 60 -1.06 7.00 -3.89
C PHE A 60 -2.42 7.60 -3.56
N VAL A 61 -2.39 8.79 -2.98
CA VAL A 61 -3.58 9.60 -2.69
C VAL A 61 -3.34 10.97 -3.31
N LEU A 62 -4.31 11.46 -4.07
CA LEU A 62 -4.24 12.81 -4.63
C LEU A 62 -4.01 13.82 -3.51
N LYS A 63 -3.21 14.84 -3.79
CA LYS A 63 -2.76 15.82 -2.81
C LYS A 63 -3.91 16.43 -2.00
N GLU A 64 -5.01 16.77 -2.68
CA GLU A 64 -6.18 17.42 -2.06
C GLU A 64 -6.92 16.50 -1.09
N TYR A 65 -6.67 15.19 -1.16
CA TYR A 65 -7.35 14.17 -0.35
C TYR A 65 -6.45 13.55 0.71
N ARG A 66 -5.22 14.08 0.86
CA ARG A 66 -4.28 13.60 1.88
C ARG A 66 -4.65 14.08 3.27
N ASN A 67 -4.11 13.41 4.30
CA ASN A 67 -4.34 13.72 5.71
C ASN A 67 -5.81 13.54 6.14
N LYS A 68 -6.55 12.70 5.43
CA LYS A 68 -7.95 12.36 5.74
C LYS A 68 -8.13 10.91 6.14
N GLY A 69 -7.03 10.19 6.34
CA GLY A 69 -7.07 8.79 6.77
C GLY A 69 -7.37 7.79 5.67
N ILE A 70 -7.34 8.18 4.39
CA ILE A 70 -7.67 7.27 3.28
C ILE A 70 -6.68 6.12 3.20
N ALA A 71 -5.37 6.40 3.24
CA ALA A 71 -4.33 5.36 3.19
C ALA A 71 -4.45 4.40 4.36
N SER A 72 -4.62 4.94 5.57
CA SER A 72 -4.78 4.13 6.79
C SER A 72 -5.96 3.18 6.71
N LYS A 73 -7.10 3.69 6.24
CA LYS A 73 -8.32 2.87 6.08
C LYS A 73 -8.13 1.77 5.05
N ARG A 74 -7.43 2.07 3.94
CA ARG A 74 -7.19 1.06 2.90
C ARG A 74 -6.27 -0.06 3.39
N ILE A 75 -5.26 0.28 4.16
CA ILE A 75 -4.38 -0.73 4.77
C ILE A 75 -5.15 -1.60 5.75
N ASN A 76 -6.00 -1.00 6.59
CA ASN A 76 -6.85 -1.77 7.50
C ASN A 76 -7.84 -2.68 6.75
N GLU A 77 -8.32 -2.26 5.59
CA GLU A 77 -9.17 -3.10 4.75
C GLU A 77 -8.45 -4.36 4.28
N ILE A 78 -7.17 -4.27 3.94
CA ILE A 78 -6.37 -5.45 3.59
C ILE A 78 -6.37 -6.46 4.73
N ILE A 79 -6.15 -5.98 5.95
CA ILE A 79 -6.10 -6.81 7.14
C ILE A 79 -7.43 -7.53 7.35
N ASN A 80 -8.54 -6.82 7.18
CA ASN A 80 -9.87 -7.39 7.34
C ASN A 80 -10.22 -8.39 6.24
N ASP A 81 -9.83 -8.11 5.00
CA ASP A 81 -10.24 -8.92 3.85
C ASP A 81 -9.41 -10.18 3.68
N TYR A 82 -8.13 -10.17 4.05
CA TYR A 82 -7.20 -11.24 3.70
C TYR A 82 -6.55 -11.94 4.90
N ALA A 83 -6.84 -11.50 6.12
CA ALA A 83 -6.31 -12.12 7.34
C ALA A 83 -4.79 -12.33 7.29
N VAL A 84 -4.05 -11.31 6.83
CA VAL A 84 -2.60 -11.40 6.68
C VAL A 84 -1.87 -11.31 8.02
N ASP A 85 -0.71 -11.95 8.14
CA ASP A 85 0.15 -11.90 9.32
C ASP A 85 0.98 -10.62 9.38
N ASN A 86 1.41 -10.16 8.22
CA ASN A 86 2.21 -8.94 8.13
C ASN A 86 2.03 -8.27 6.77
N ILE A 87 2.43 -7.00 6.72
CA ILE A 87 2.42 -6.19 5.51
C ILE A 87 3.81 -5.60 5.37
N THR A 88 4.42 -5.76 4.19
CA THR A 88 5.73 -5.18 3.86
C THR A 88 5.61 -4.16 2.74
N LEU A 89 6.55 -3.26 2.68
CA LEU A 89 6.70 -2.32 1.58
C LEU A 89 8.16 -1.89 1.44
N GLU A 90 8.51 -1.44 0.24
CA GLU A 90 9.80 -0.80 -0.03
C GLU A 90 9.55 0.70 -0.24
N VAL A 91 10.41 1.52 0.30
CA VAL A 91 10.34 2.97 0.11
C VAL A 91 11.75 3.52 -0.07
N SER A 92 11.90 4.55 -0.93
CA SER A 92 13.19 5.22 -1.10
C SER A 92 13.61 5.89 0.21
N MET A 93 14.89 5.74 0.55
CA MET A 93 15.49 6.43 1.70
C MET A 93 15.32 7.95 1.62
N LEU A 94 15.20 8.49 0.40
CA LEU A 94 15.03 9.93 0.18
C LEU A 94 13.60 10.41 0.44
N ASN A 95 12.63 9.51 0.45
CA ASN A 95 11.23 9.86 0.61
C ASN A 95 10.84 9.94 2.08
N LYS A 96 11.29 11.02 2.74
CA LYS A 96 11.07 11.20 4.19
C LYS A 96 9.60 11.30 4.57
N ASN A 97 8.79 11.93 3.72
CA ASN A 97 7.35 12.07 3.97
C ASN A 97 6.65 10.72 4.00
N ALA A 98 6.96 9.85 3.03
CA ALA A 98 6.40 8.50 2.99
C ALA A 98 6.86 7.66 4.19
N ILE A 99 8.15 7.71 4.51
CA ILE A 99 8.67 6.97 5.67
C ILE A 99 7.95 7.39 6.94
N ASN A 100 7.78 8.70 7.17
CA ASN A 100 7.07 9.20 8.33
C ASN A 100 5.62 8.74 8.37
N LEU A 101 4.94 8.74 7.22
CA LEU A 101 3.57 8.24 7.12
C LEU A 101 3.49 6.77 7.52
N TYR A 102 4.36 5.94 6.95
CA TYR A 102 4.33 4.50 7.24
C TYR A 102 4.68 4.21 8.69
N GLU A 103 5.60 4.95 9.28
CA GLU A 103 5.90 4.81 10.72
C GLU A 103 4.67 5.12 11.58
N LYS A 104 3.91 6.16 11.24
CA LYS A 104 2.64 6.49 11.92
C LYS A 104 1.60 5.38 11.77
N LEU A 105 1.61 4.66 10.66
CA LEU A 105 0.71 3.54 10.42
C LEU A 105 1.17 2.24 11.07
N GLY A 106 2.29 2.26 11.79
CA GLY A 106 2.79 1.10 12.52
C GLY A 106 3.85 0.28 11.80
N PHE A 107 4.35 0.75 10.66
CA PHE A 107 5.46 0.10 9.96
C PHE A 107 6.78 0.42 10.65
N LYS A 108 7.69 -0.55 10.66
CA LYS A 108 9.04 -0.41 11.19
C LYS A 108 10.06 -0.71 10.11
N LYS A 109 11.18 0.01 10.13
CA LYS A 109 12.31 -0.28 9.24
C LYS A 109 12.95 -1.59 9.67
N ILE A 110 13.09 -2.54 8.75
CA ILE A 110 13.72 -3.83 9.05
C ILE A 110 14.98 -4.12 8.24
N ALA A 111 15.17 -3.45 7.11
CA ALA A 111 16.37 -3.65 6.29
C ALA A 111 16.59 -2.44 5.39
N VAL A 112 17.85 -2.26 4.98
CA VAL A 112 18.25 -1.31 3.95
C VAL A 112 18.73 -2.09 2.75
N ARG A 113 18.17 -1.82 1.58
CA ARG A 113 18.58 -2.43 0.31
C ARG A 113 19.38 -1.41 -0.49
N LYS A 114 20.68 -1.58 -0.52
CA LYS A 114 21.57 -0.66 -1.22
C LYS A 114 21.30 -0.65 -2.72
N ASN A 115 21.25 0.55 -3.29
CA ASN A 115 21.04 0.76 -4.72
C ASN A 115 19.74 0.13 -5.26
N TYR A 116 18.73 -0.04 -4.41
CA TYR A 116 17.44 -0.60 -4.80
C TYR A 116 16.73 0.28 -5.84
N TYR A 117 16.81 1.60 -5.64
CA TYR A 117 16.35 2.58 -6.61
C TYR A 117 17.55 3.12 -7.40
N LYS A 118 17.29 3.66 -8.58
CA LYS A 118 18.33 4.18 -9.46
C LYS A 118 19.20 5.24 -8.79
N ASP A 119 18.61 6.07 -7.94
CA ASP A 119 19.23 7.22 -7.31
C ASP A 119 19.33 7.13 -5.78
N SER A 120 18.89 6.04 -5.20
CA SER A 120 18.89 5.91 -3.74
C SER A 120 18.79 4.47 -3.27
N ASP A 121 19.09 4.28 -1.99
CA ASP A 121 18.81 3.01 -1.32
C ASP A 121 17.33 2.87 -1.02
N GLY A 122 16.86 1.63 -0.93
CA GLY A 122 15.52 1.30 -0.48
C GLY A 122 15.50 0.94 0.98
N ILE A 123 14.39 1.22 1.64
CA ILE A 123 14.14 0.79 3.00
C ILE A 123 12.98 -0.19 2.96
N LEU A 124 13.21 -1.40 3.46
CA LEU A 124 12.15 -2.39 3.67
C LEU A 124 11.50 -2.10 5.01
N MET A 125 10.19 -1.91 4.99
CA MET A 125 9.40 -1.67 6.19
C MET A 125 8.38 -2.78 6.38
N LEU A 126 8.05 -3.07 7.61
CA LEU A 126 7.14 -4.15 7.99
C LEU A 126 6.17 -3.69 9.06
N LYS A 127 4.91 -4.04 8.85
CA LYS A 127 3.85 -3.90 9.86
C LYS A 127 3.38 -5.30 10.26
N GLU A 128 3.51 -5.63 11.53
CA GLU A 128 2.92 -6.86 12.07
C GLU A 128 1.44 -6.64 12.36
N VAL A 129 0.64 -7.66 12.12
CA VAL A 129 -0.80 -7.60 12.30
C VAL A 129 -1.19 -8.28 13.62
N ARG A 130 -1.82 -7.53 14.50
CA ARG A 130 -2.13 -7.98 15.86
C ARG A 130 -3.17 -9.10 15.93
N TRP A 131 -3.98 -9.32 14.88
CA TRP A 131 -4.98 -10.38 14.93
C TRP A 131 -4.35 -11.76 15.19
N LYS A 132 -3.10 -11.94 14.81
CA LYS A 132 -2.35 -13.18 15.07
C LYS A 132 -2.22 -13.48 16.56
N LEU A 133 -2.09 -12.45 17.40
CA LEU A 133 -2.03 -12.61 18.85
C LEU A 133 -3.37 -13.10 19.41
N TRP A 134 -4.48 -12.68 18.83
CA TRP A 134 -5.80 -13.16 19.23
C TRP A 134 -5.98 -14.64 18.96
N LYS A 135 -5.49 -15.15 17.82
CA LYS A 135 -5.52 -16.59 17.52
C LYS A 135 -4.80 -17.42 18.57
N ILE A 136 -3.69 -16.92 19.10
CA ILE A 136 -2.91 -17.61 20.12
C ILE A 136 -3.69 -17.71 21.43
N PHE A 137 -4.48 -16.71 21.78
CA PHE A 137 -5.24 -16.67 23.02
C PHE A 137 -6.61 -17.34 22.94
N ILE A 138 -7.15 -17.57 21.75
CA ILE A 138 -8.45 -18.22 21.57
C ILE A 138 -8.30 -19.75 21.53
N TYR A 139 -7.16 -20.23 21.11
CA TYR A 139 -6.84 -21.65 21.08
C TYR A 139 -5.84 -22.01 22.19
#